data_b6b096e7824c88f17e9fcf868c278a40
#
_entry.id   b6b096e7824c88f17e9fcf868c278a40
#
_cell.length_a   1.000
_cell.length_b   1.000
_cell.length_c   1.000
_cell.angle_alpha   90.00
_cell.angle_beta   90.00
_cell.angle_gamma   90.00
#
_symmetry.space_group_name_H-M   'P 1'
#
loop_
_entity.id
_entity.type
_entity.pdbx_description
1 polymer ?
#
loop_
_entity_poly.entity_id
_entity_poly.type
_entity_poly.pdbx_seq_one_letter_code
_entity_poly.pdbx_strand_id
1 'polypeptide(L)'
;MRKIVIDPRVIKHLGRDLITSPEVAIIELIKNSIDAKASHINLRLYNSMPSNELIPDCVSDSVPNKYLASPILVVEDDGCGMTDATIDGGFLKIATDIKSNEKSTLGEKGIGRLAAQRLGTALLVETSSDKENHTSYVFIDWNAVINGVVDIPSCDGPNTLHHTRLFILGI
;
A
#
# COMPACT_ATOMS: atom_id res chain seq x y z
N MET A 1 -0.25 16.88 -3.12
CA MET A 1 -0.79 16.30 -1.87
C MET A 1 -2.00 15.46 -2.23
N ARG A 2 -1.96 14.15 -1.97
CA ARG A 2 -3.02 13.21 -2.32
C ARG A 2 -3.98 13.05 -1.15
N LYS A 3 -5.28 12.89 -1.43
CA LYS A 3 -6.33 12.78 -0.40
C LYS A 3 -6.97 11.40 -0.46
N ILE A 4 -7.11 10.75 0.70
CA ILE A 4 -7.96 9.56 0.83
C ILE A 4 -9.40 10.05 1.05
N VAL A 5 -10.32 9.59 0.19
CA VAL A 5 -11.76 9.81 0.40
C VAL A 5 -12.33 8.55 1.04
N ILE A 6 -12.58 8.61 2.35
CA ILE A 6 -13.08 7.48 3.14
C ILE A 6 -14.28 7.95 3.95
N ASP A 7 -15.31 7.11 4.03
CA ASP A 7 -16.30 7.22 5.11
C ASP A 7 -15.65 6.67 6.40
N PRO A 8 -15.45 7.49 7.45
CA PRO A 8 -14.77 7.06 8.68
C PRO A 8 -15.41 5.83 9.34
N ARG A 9 -16.70 5.59 9.11
CA ARG A 9 -17.42 4.42 9.63
C ARG A 9 -16.99 3.13 8.99
N VAL A 10 -16.50 3.19 7.75
CA VAL A 10 -16.10 2.03 6.96
C VAL A 10 -14.72 1.50 7.39
N ILE A 11 -13.79 2.38 7.75
CA ILE A 11 -12.43 1.98 8.16
C ILE A 11 -12.47 1.12 9.42
N LYS A 12 -13.33 1.48 10.38
CA LYS A 12 -13.44 0.79 11.67
C LYS A 12 -13.91 -0.67 11.51
N HIS A 13 -14.69 -0.95 10.48
CA HIS A 13 -15.25 -2.28 10.20
C HIS A 13 -14.44 -3.09 9.19
N LEU A 14 -13.81 -2.45 8.21
CA LEU A 14 -13.16 -3.16 7.11
C LEU A 14 -11.83 -3.84 7.46
N GLY A 15 -11.01 -3.22 8.31
CA GLY A 15 -9.69 -3.77 8.61
C GLY A 15 -9.70 -5.04 9.48
N ARG A 16 -10.74 -5.26 10.28
CA ARG A 16 -10.85 -6.43 11.17
C ARG A 16 -11.83 -7.49 10.69
N ASP A 17 -12.89 -7.09 10.00
CA ASP A 17 -14.01 -8.01 9.70
C ASP A 17 -13.88 -8.68 8.33
N LEU A 18 -13.18 -8.06 7.37
CA LEU A 18 -13.00 -8.61 6.02
C LEU A 18 -11.73 -9.44 5.85
N ILE A 19 -10.67 -9.16 6.59
CA ILE A 19 -9.43 -9.93 6.55
C ILE A 19 -9.27 -10.64 7.88
N THR A 20 -9.68 -11.89 7.91
CA THR A 20 -9.86 -12.68 9.12
C THR A 20 -8.55 -13.04 9.82
N SER A 21 -7.42 -13.14 9.08
CA SER A 21 -6.13 -13.51 9.66
C SER A 21 -4.94 -12.89 8.89
N PRO A 22 -3.74 -12.84 9.50
CA PRO A 22 -2.52 -12.39 8.81
C PRO A 22 -2.18 -13.23 7.57
N GLU A 23 -2.45 -14.52 7.58
CA GLU A 23 -2.19 -15.42 6.45
C GLU A 23 -3.06 -15.04 5.25
N VAL A 24 -4.34 -14.76 5.49
CA VAL A 24 -5.26 -14.27 4.45
C VAL A 24 -4.77 -12.94 3.90
N ALA A 25 -4.27 -12.05 4.77
CA ALA A 25 -3.70 -10.77 4.34
C ALA A 25 -2.50 -10.96 3.39
N ILE A 26 -1.58 -11.85 3.74
CA ILE A 26 -0.42 -12.16 2.88
C ILE A 26 -0.87 -12.73 1.54
N ILE A 27 -1.85 -13.65 1.53
CA ILE A 27 -2.39 -14.23 0.30
C ILE A 27 -3.01 -13.13 -0.59
N GLU A 28 -3.74 -12.18 -0.02
CA GLU A 28 -4.33 -11.07 -0.79
C GLU A 28 -3.26 -10.14 -1.37
N LEU A 29 -2.16 -9.88 -0.67
CA LEU A 29 -1.03 -9.12 -1.21
C LEU A 29 -0.37 -9.87 -2.38
N ILE A 30 -0.15 -11.17 -2.26
CA ILE A 30 0.39 -12.01 -3.35
C ILE A 30 -0.56 -12.01 -4.56
N LYS A 31 -1.87 -12.09 -4.34
CA LYS A 31 -2.85 -12.01 -5.44
C LYS A 31 -2.77 -10.69 -6.18
N ASN A 32 -2.59 -9.56 -5.47
CA ASN A 32 -2.42 -8.25 -6.10
C ASN A 32 -1.18 -8.22 -7.02
N SER A 33 -0.08 -8.82 -6.60
CA SER A 33 1.12 -8.95 -7.42
C SER A 33 0.89 -9.85 -8.65
N ILE A 34 0.14 -10.95 -8.50
CA ILE A 34 -0.25 -11.82 -9.62
C ILE A 34 -1.15 -11.06 -10.62
N ASP A 35 -2.12 -10.28 -10.11
CA ASP A 35 -3.00 -9.46 -10.94
C ASP A 35 -2.21 -8.36 -11.69
N ALA A 36 -1.14 -7.84 -11.08
CA ALA A 36 -0.16 -6.95 -11.72
C ALA A 36 0.77 -7.69 -12.71
N LYS A 37 0.56 -8.99 -12.95
CA LYS A 37 1.35 -9.84 -13.86
C LYS A 37 2.82 -9.96 -13.47
N ALA A 38 3.12 -9.93 -12.19
CA ALA A 38 4.46 -10.14 -11.69
C ALA A 38 4.98 -11.54 -12.03
N SER A 39 6.24 -11.63 -12.42
CA SER A 39 6.96 -12.87 -12.62
C SER A 39 7.65 -13.34 -11.34
N HIS A 40 8.00 -12.39 -10.48
CA HIS A 40 8.68 -12.62 -9.22
C HIS A 40 8.00 -11.82 -8.11
N ILE A 41 7.79 -12.48 -6.97
CA ILE A 41 7.24 -11.87 -5.76
C ILE A 41 8.17 -12.25 -4.60
N ASN A 42 8.72 -11.23 -3.93
CA ASN A 42 9.61 -11.41 -2.79
C ASN A 42 8.92 -10.91 -1.52
N LEU A 43 8.92 -11.75 -0.49
CA LEU A 43 8.50 -11.37 0.86
C LEU A 43 9.72 -11.42 1.78
N ARG A 44 10.02 -10.32 2.45
CA ARG A 44 11.15 -10.20 3.36
C ARG A 44 10.72 -9.57 4.67
N LEU A 45 11.11 -10.18 5.77
CA LEU A 45 10.90 -9.64 7.12
C LEU A 45 12.24 -9.11 7.65
N TYR A 46 12.24 -7.85 8.06
CA TYR A 46 13.38 -7.17 8.65
C TYR A 46 13.07 -6.74 10.08
N ASN A 47 14.08 -6.74 10.95
CA ASN A 47 13.93 -6.23 12.32
C ASN A 47 13.82 -4.70 12.39
N SER A 48 14.30 -4.01 11.35
CA SER A 48 14.23 -2.57 11.18
C SER A 48 14.40 -2.24 9.69
N MET A 49 14.18 -0.99 9.29
CA MET A 49 14.43 -0.54 7.90
C MET A 49 15.87 -0.88 7.50
N PRO A 50 16.09 -1.62 6.40
CA PRO A 50 17.42 -1.90 5.91
C PRO A 50 18.19 -0.62 5.56
N SER A 51 19.46 -0.55 5.93
CA SER A 51 20.29 0.64 5.68
C SER A 51 20.55 0.93 4.20
N ASN A 52 20.34 -0.05 3.33
CA ASN A 52 20.45 0.07 1.87
C ASN A 52 19.13 0.50 1.19
N GLU A 53 18.04 0.58 1.94
CA GLU A 53 16.77 1.09 1.43
C GLU A 53 16.73 2.61 1.60
N LEU A 54 16.73 3.31 0.48
CA LEU A 54 16.63 4.77 0.47
C LEU A 54 15.16 5.17 0.41
N ILE A 55 14.68 5.75 1.51
CA ILE A 55 13.40 6.45 1.51
C ILE A 55 13.68 7.86 1.02
N PRO A 56 13.00 8.33 -0.05
CA PRO A 56 13.21 9.68 -0.54
C PRO A 56 12.94 10.74 0.52
N ASP A 57 13.76 11.79 0.56
CA ASP A 57 13.66 12.87 1.54
C ASP A 57 12.24 13.47 1.60
N CYS A 58 11.58 13.56 0.44
CA CYS A 58 10.24 14.12 0.33
C CYS A 58 9.16 13.36 1.12
N VAL A 59 9.37 12.10 1.43
CA VAL A 59 8.44 11.28 2.24
C VAL A 59 9.07 10.86 3.57
N SER A 60 10.41 10.89 3.68
CA SER A 60 11.13 10.43 4.88
C SER A 60 10.74 11.24 6.12
N ASP A 61 10.59 12.56 5.99
CA ASP A 61 10.15 13.44 7.07
C ASP A 61 8.72 13.12 7.57
N SER A 62 7.94 12.45 6.74
CA SER A 62 6.57 12.03 7.06
C SER A 62 6.50 10.66 7.71
N VAL A 63 7.58 9.85 7.65
CA VAL A 63 7.65 8.51 8.23
C VAL A 63 8.27 8.61 9.63
N PRO A 64 7.49 8.46 10.72
CA PRO A 64 8.03 8.52 12.06
C PRO A 64 9.13 7.49 12.31
N ASN A 65 10.21 7.88 12.97
CA ASN A 65 11.37 7.02 13.27
C ASN A 65 10.99 5.71 14.00
N LYS A 66 9.92 5.73 14.79
CA LYS A 66 9.41 4.53 15.47
C LYS A 66 9.09 3.40 14.49
N TYR A 67 8.60 3.73 13.28
CA TYR A 67 8.31 2.73 12.24
C TYR A 67 9.58 2.19 11.59
N LEU A 68 10.59 3.05 11.39
CA LEU A 68 11.85 2.65 10.79
C LEU A 68 12.70 1.77 11.72
N ALA A 69 12.55 1.95 13.04
CA ALA A 69 13.23 1.17 14.06
C ALA A 69 12.48 -0.11 14.49
N SER A 70 11.32 -0.38 13.91
CA SER A 70 10.47 -1.53 14.23
C SER A 70 10.57 -2.61 13.14
N PRO A 71 10.09 -3.84 13.40
CA PRO A 71 10.00 -4.87 12.36
C PRO A 71 9.16 -4.40 11.16
N ILE A 72 9.61 -4.78 9.98
CA ILE A 72 9.04 -4.37 8.70
C ILE A 72 8.89 -5.60 7.80
N LEU A 73 7.69 -5.81 7.25
CA LEU A 73 7.48 -6.75 6.17
C LEU A 73 7.52 -6.00 4.84
N VAL A 74 8.42 -6.40 3.96
CA VAL A 74 8.50 -5.89 2.60
C VAL A 74 7.91 -6.92 1.65
N VAL A 75 6.94 -6.51 0.86
CA VAL A 75 6.40 -7.27 -0.27
C VAL A 75 6.79 -6.52 -1.53
N GLU A 76 7.56 -7.18 -2.38
CA GLU A 76 8.12 -6.63 -3.61
C GLU A 76 7.72 -7.48 -4.80
N ASP A 77 7.30 -6.85 -5.89
CA ASP A 77 7.00 -7.53 -7.15
C ASP A 77 7.55 -6.77 -8.36
N ASP A 78 7.80 -7.50 -9.45
CA ASP A 78 8.21 -6.99 -10.74
C ASP A 78 7.04 -6.83 -11.72
N GLY A 79 5.83 -6.61 -11.21
CA GLY A 79 4.62 -6.41 -11.99
C GLY A 79 4.59 -5.06 -12.71
N CYS A 80 3.44 -4.73 -13.31
CA CYS A 80 3.29 -3.51 -14.12
C CYS A 80 3.35 -2.19 -13.32
N GLY A 81 3.43 -2.24 -11.99
CA GLY A 81 3.36 -1.07 -11.12
C GLY A 81 2.01 -0.36 -11.16
N MET A 82 1.94 0.78 -10.47
CA MET A 82 0.75 1.63 -10.43
C MET A 82 1.05 3.00 -11.01
N THR A 83 0.17 3.48 -11.91
CA THR A 83 0.17 4.87 -12.35
C THR A 83 -0.44 5.77 -11.28
N ASP A 84 -0.18 7.10 -11.36
CA ASP A 84 -0.83 8.08 -10.49
C ASP A 84 -2.36 7.96 -10.53
N ALA A 85 -2.92 7.77 -11.72
CA ALA A 85 -4.35 7.54 -11.88
C ALA A 85 -4.84 6.28 -11.15
N THR A 86 -4.03 5.22 -11.12
CA THR A 86 -4.33 3.99 -10.37
C THR A 86 -4.21 4.22 -8.86
N ILE A 87 -3.19 4.96 -8.43
CA ILE A 87 -3.01 5.30 -7.02
C ILE A 87 -4.20 6.13 -6.53
N ASP A 88 -4.50 7.25 -7.18
CA ASP A 88 -5.54 8.19 -6.76
C ASP A 88 -6.96 7.65 -7.00
N GLY A 89 -7.16 7.01 -8.15
CA GLY A 89 -8.46 6.48 -8.59
C GLY A 89 -8.83 5.12 -7.99
N GLY A 90 -7.82 4.33 -7.63
CA GLY A 90 -7.97 2.95 -7.16
C GLY A 90 -7.39 2.74 -5.77
N PHE A 91 -6.07 2.80 -5.63
CA PHE A 91 -5.38 2.40 -4.39
C PHE A 91 -5.77 3.24 -3.17
N LEU A 92 -5.91 4.56 -3.30
CA LEU A 92 -6.28 5.47 -2.21
C LEU A 92 -7.80 5.62 -2.02
N LYS A 93 -8.62 5.12 -2.93
CA LYS A 93 -10.08 5.10 -2.75
C LYS A 93 -10.50 3.87 -1.96
N ILE A 94 -10.59 3.97 -0.65
CA ILE A 94 -11.05 2.88 0.20
C ILE A 94 -12.59 2.93 0.27
N ALA A 95 -13.25 1.80 -0.03
CA ALA A 95 -14.68 1.57 0.19
C ALA A 95 -15.69 2.43 -0.60
N THR A 96 -15.31 3.05 -1.69
CA THR A 96 -16.28 3.79 -2.53
C THR A 96 -17.13 2.90 -3.43
N ASP A 97 -16.72 1.66 -3.72
CA ASP A 97 -17.37 0.76 -4.69
C ASP A 97 -18.14 -0.43 -4.09
N ILE A 98 -18.54 -0.34 -2.82
CA ILE A 98 -19.34 -1.42 -2.19
C ILE A 98 -20.71 -1.63 -2.87
N LYS A 99 -21.12 -0.76 -3.82
CA LYS A 99 -22.44 -0.79 -4.46
C LYS A 99 -22.47 -1.17 -5.94
N SER A 100 -21.36 -1.48 -6.61
CA SER A 100 -21.44 -1.87 -8.03
C SER A 100 -21.56 -3.37 -8.19
N ASN A 101 -22.72 -3.80 -8.72
CA ASN A 101 -23.09 -5.18 -9.06
C ASN A 101 -22.40 -5.68 -10.36
N GLU A 102 -21.11 -5.48 -10.56
CA GLU A 102 -20.44 -6.04 -11.73
C GLU A 102 -19.48 -7.16 -11.33
N LYS A 103 -19.83 -8.35 -11.82
CA LYS A 103 -19.00 -9.55 -11.81
C LYS A 103 -17.79 -9.33 -12.72
N SER A 104 -16.61 -9.07 -12.18
CA SER A 104 -15.35 -9.40 -12.88
C SER A 104 -14.13 -9.26 -11.99
N THR A 105 -13.25 -10.23 -12.11
CA THR A 105 -11.88 -10.39 -11.63
C THR A 105 -11.70 -10.99 -10.24
N LEU A 106 -10.66 -11.83 -10.12
CA LEU A 106 -10.30 -12.69 -8.99
C LEU A 106 -9.99 -11.95 -7.67
N GLY A 107 -9.81 -10.64 -7.71
CA GLY A 107 -9.69 -9.78 -6.54
C GLY A 107 -11.06 -9.20 -6.18
N GLU A 108 -11.72 -9.72 -5.15
CA GLU A 108 -12.94 -9.11 -4.62
C GLU A 108 -12.66 -7.66 -4.20
N LYS A 109 -12.94 -6.71 -5.14
CA LYS A 109 -13.35 -5.33 -4.90
C LYS A 109 -12.61 -4.56 -3.80
N GLY A 110 -11.37 -4.15 -4.05
CA GLY A 110 -10.73 -3.13 -3.22
C GLY A 110 -10.36 -3.53 -1.79
N ILE A 111 -10.50 -4.80 -1.45
CA ILE A 111 -10.19 -5.34 -0.12
C ILE A 111 -8.70 -5.66 0.03
N GLY A 112 -8.02 -6.06 -1.03
CA GLY A 112 -6.60 -6.45 -0.99
C GLY A 112 -5.67 -5.36 -0.45
N ARG A 113 -5.97 -4.08 -0.70
CA ARG A 113 -5.23 -2.94 -0.13
C ARG A 113 -5.38 -2.82 1.38
N LEU A 114 -6.49 -3.31 1.97
CA LEU A 114 -6.70 -3.37 3.41
C LEU A 114 -5.92 -4.53 4.05
N ALA A 115 -5.38 -5.43 3.24
CA ALA A 115 -4.52 -6.51 3.72
C ALA A 115 -3.28 -5.95 4.44
N ALA A 116 -2.66 -4.90 3.91
CA ALA A 116 -1.54 -4.24 4.57
C ALA A 116 -1.92 -3.66 5.94
N GLN A 117 -3.14 -3.12 6.09
CA GLN A 117 -3.66 -2.62 7.36
C GLN A 117 -3.83 -3.72 8.42
N ARG A 118 -4.10 -4.97 8.00
CA ARG A 118 -4.21 -6.12 8.91
C ARG A 118 -2.86 -6.53 9.47
N LEU A 119 -1.78 -6.30 8.71
CA LEU A 119 -0.42 -6.72 9.03
C LEU A 119 0.37 -5.67 9.79
N GLY A 120 0.09 -4.38 9.60
CA GLY A 120 0.83 -3.31 10.24
C GLY A 120 0.01 -2.04 10.44
N THR A 121 0.55 -1.11 11.20
CA THR A 121 -0.13 0.15 11.56
C THR A 121 0.17 1.28 10.59
N ALA A 122 1.15 1.12 9.70
CA ALA A 122 1.44 2.06 8.62
C ALA A 122 1.92 1.31 7.37
N LEU A 123 1.85 1.97 6.23
CA LEU A 123 2.25 1.46 4.92
C LEU A 123 3.01 2.54 4.16
N LEU A 124 4.21 2.21 3.68
CA LEU A 124 4.88 2.98 2.65
C LEU A 124 4.80 2.19 1.34
N VAL A 125 4.30 2.83 0.30
CA VAL A 125 4.22 2.30 -1.06
C VAL A 125 5.29 2.97 -1.90
N GLU A 126 6.06 2.18 -2.61
CA GLU A 126 6.90 2.59 -3.71
C GLU A 126 6.42 1.86 -4.96
N THR A 127 6.13 2.59 -6.02
CA THR A 127 5.68 1.96 -7.27
C THR A 127 6.10 2.77 -8.48
N SER A 128 6.47 2.06 -9.53
CA SER A 128 6.87 2.63 -10.81
C SER A 128 6.18 1.87 -11.93
N SER A 129 5.53 2.58 -12.84
CA SER A 129 4.84 2.01 -13.99
C SER A 129 5.64 2.29 -15.28
N ASP A 130 5.54 1.38 -16.24
CA ASP A 130 6.07 1.55 -17.60
C ASP A 130 5.38 2.68 -18.39
N LYS A 131 4.26 3.17 -17.87
CA LYS A 131 3.45 4.26 -18.48
C LYS A 131 3.82 5.64 -17.99
N GLU A 132 4.70 5.76 -17.00
CA GLU A 132 5.09 7.01 -16.37
C GLU A 132 6.62 7.09 -16.21
N ASN A 133 7.16 8.30 -16.17
CA ASN A 133 8.62 8.52 -16.11
C ASN A 133 9.11 8.81 -14.69
N HIS A 134 8.37 8.38 -13.67
CA HIS A 134 8.73 8.58 -12.28
C HIS A 134 8.33 7.38 -11.42
N THR A 135 8.90 7.33 -10.22
CA THR A 135 8.49 6.42 -9.15
C THR A 135 7.66 7.19 -8.15
N SER A 136 6.47 6.71 -7.87
CA SER A 136 5.57 7.32 -6.86
C SER A 136 5.80 6.71 -5.50
N TYR A 137 5.87 7.56 -4.47
CA TYR A 137 5.97 7.18 -3.07
C TYR A 137 4.74 7.69 -2.31
N VAL A 138 4.11 6.83 -1.51
CA VAL A 138 2.91 7.16 -0.74
C VAL A 138 3.04 6.59 0.67
N PHE A 139 2.96 7.44 1.70
CA PHE A 139 2.97 6.99 3.09
C PHE A 139 1.60 7.11 3.73
N ILE A 140 1.10 6.03 4.35
CA ILE A 140 -0.20 5.94 5.00
C ILE A 140 0.00 5.53 6.46
N ASP A 141 -0.29 6.40 7.41
CA ASP A 141 -0.46 6.04 8.81
C ASP A 141 -1.95 5.75 9.07
N TRP A 142 -2.30 4.47 9.24
CA TRP A 142 -3.68 4.05 9.43
C TRP A 142 -4.32 4.66 10.69
N ASN A 143 -3.54 4.88 11.74
CA ASN A 143 -4.05 5.52 12.96
C ASN A 143 -4.41 6.98 12.71
N ALA A 144 -3.61 7.70 11.92
CA ALA A 144 -3.92 9.07 11.52
C ALA A 144 -5.18 9.13 10.66
N VAL A 145 -5.30 8.23 9.70
CA VAL A 145 -6.49 8.12 8.82
C VAL A 145 -7.75 7.81 9.61
N ILE A 146 -7.71 6.88 10.57
CA ILE A 146 -8.83 6.55 11.45
C ILE A 146 -9.27 7.76 12.29
N ASN A 147 -8.33 8.61 12.67
CA ASN A 147 -8.59 9.86 13.41
C ASN A 147 -8.97 11.04 12.52
N GLY A 148 -9.26 10.80 11.24
CA GLY A 148 -9.78 11.81 10.31
C GLY A 148 -8.72 12.59 9.53
N VAL A 149 -7.44 12.16 9.57
CA VAL A 149 -6.39 12.71 8.70
C VAL A 149 -6.62 12.18 7.28
N VAL A 150 -6.86 13.09 6.36
CA VAL A 150 -7.16 12.77 4.94
C VAL A 150 -6.01 13.12 3.99
N ASP A 151 -5.05 13.90 4.44
CA ASP A 151 -3.89 14.27 3.64
C ASP A 151 -2.80 13.20 3.78
N ILE A 152 -2.45 12.59 2.67
CA ILE A 152 -1.48 11.49 2.61
C ILE A 152 -0.18 12.05 2.01
N PRO A 153 0.94 12.00 2.74
CA PRO A 153 2.24 12.36 2.19
C PRO A 153 2.56 11.52 0.96
N SER A 154 2.91 12.21 -0.12
CA SER A 154 3.33 11.55 -1.36
C SER A 154 4.32 12.42 -2.11
N CYS A 155 5.20 11.79 -2.86
CA CYS A 155 6.16 12.46 -3.74
C CYS A 155 6.54 11.55 -4.89
N ASP A 156 7.23 12.13 -5.88
CA ASP A 156 7.75 11.43 -7.03
C ASP A 156 9.27 11.43 -6.98
N GLY A 157 9.88 10.33 -7.37
CA GLY A 157 11.32 10.14 -7.50
C GLY A 157 11.73 9.78 -8.92
N PRO A 158 13.03 9.60 -9.17
CA PRO A 158 13.52 9.13 -10.45
C PRO A 158 12.85 7.82 -10.84
N ASN A 159 12.57 7.67 -12.14
CA ASN A 159 12.03 6.41 -12.64
C ASN A 159 13.07 5.28 -12.42
N THR A 160 12.58 4.19 -11.88
CA THR A 160 13.28 2.92 -11.77
C THR A 160 12.62 1.89 -12.71
N LEU A 161 13.03 0.64 -12.67
CA LEU A 161 12.30 -0.43 -13.36
C LEU A 161 10.87 -0.52 -12.81
N HIS A 162 9.90 -0.81 -13.68
CA HIS A 162 8.50 -0.99 -13.23
C HIS A 162 8.44 -2.07 -12.15
N HIS A 163 7.83 -1.72 -11.01
CA HIS A 163 7.72 -2.58 -9.85
C HIS A 163 6.74 -2.01 -8.84
N THR A 164 6.42 -2.81 -7.83
CA THR A 164 5.77 -2.32 -6.61
C THR A 164 6.51 -2.87 -5.39
N ARG A 165 6.82 -2.01 -4.42
CA ARG A 165 7.29 -2.38 -3.09
C ARG A 165 6.34 -1.83 -2.03
N LEU A 166 5.86 -2.70 -1.18
CA LEU A 166 5.03 -2.37 -0.04
C LEU A 166 5.84 -2.60 1.24
N PHE A 167 6.14 -1.53 1.97
CA PHE A 167 6.76 -1.61 3.28
C PHE A 167 5.66 -1.53 4.34
N ILE A 168 5.34 -2.65 4.95
CA ILE A 168 4.34 -2.76 6.01
C ILE A 168 5.05 -2.54 7.33
N LEU A 169 4.69 -1.46 8.00
CA LEU A 169 5.39 -0.88 9.13
C LEU A 169 4.57 -1.02 10.42
N GLY A 170 5.27 -1.14 11.56
CA GLY A 170 4.61 -1.26 12.86
C GLY A 170 3.81 -2.55 12.99
N ILE A 171 4.47 -3.67 12.63
CA ILE A 171 3.94 -5.05 12.73
C ILE A 171 3.76 -5.43 14.20
#